data_ae581f15ef4b3368cec245da922ed677
#
_entry.id   ae581f15ef4b3368cec245da922ed677
#
_cell.length_a   1.000
_cell.length_b   1.000
_cell.length_c   1.000
_cell.angle_alpha   90.00
_cell.angle_beta   90.00
_cell.angle_gamma   90.00
#
_symmetry.space_group_name_H-M   'P 1'
#
loop_
_entity.id
_entity.type
_entity.pdbx_description
1 polymer ?
#
loop_
_entity_poly.entity_id
_entity_poly.type
_entity_poly.pdbx_seq_one_letter_code
_entity_poly.pdbx_strand_id
1 'polypeptide(L)'
;MEKRIFIYTNNTEMSQSIEKTLRKKLLKTDLRVFDEYEADNTDLIICIGGDGTLLRLVQEYNFPKTPIVGINTGHLGFFQEILPEKIDDFIFLYNQEKYSIQSLNGVTAYVKTNGCTKKHTALNEITVKGLMT
;
A
#
# COMPACT_ATOMS: atom_id res chain seq x y z
N MET A 1 -8.58 4.10 19.08
CA MET A 1 -8.29 2.69 18.76
C MET A 1 -7.06 2.60 17.88
N GLU A 2 -6.13 1.77 18.25
CA GLU A 2 -4.88 1.64 17.52
C GLU A 2 -5.12 0.94 16.18
N LYS A 3 -4.58 1.49 15.13
CA LYS A 3 -4.66 0.86 13.81
C LYS A 3 -3.44 -0.01 13.57
N ARG A 4 -3.67 -1.11 12.90
CA ARG A 4 -2.66 -2.14 12.65
C ARG A 4 -2.19 -2.03 11.21
N ILE A 5 -0.89 -1.86 11.06
CA ILE A 5 -0.26 -1.61 9.76
C ILE A 5 0.63 -2.79 9.40
N PHE A 6 0.52 -3.25 8.16
CA PHE A 6 1.44 -4.22 7.59
C PHE A 6 2.23 -3.55 6.48
N ILE A 7 3.54 -3.69 6.50
CA ILE A 7 4.42 -3.10 5.50
C ILE A 7 4.95 -4.21 4.59
N TYR A 8 4.72 -4.05 3.29
CA TYR A 8 5.23 -4.95 2.27
C TYR A 8 6.21 -4.18 1.40
N THR A 9 7.42 -4.70 1.25
CA THR A 9 8.47 -3.96 0.53
C THR A 9 9.22 -4.91 -0.38
N ASN A 10 9.75 -4.37 -1.49
CA ASN A 10 10.67 -5.14 -2.31
C ASN A 10 12.07 -5.11 -1.68
N ASN A 11 13.03 -5.82 -2.28
CA ASN A 11 14.34 -6.02 -1.67
C ASN A 11 15.40 -5.01 -2.11
N THR A 12 15.01 -3.91 -2.72
CA THR A 12 16.00 -2.92 -3.13
C THR A 12 16.52 -2.14 -1.91
N GLU A 13 17.74 -1.63 -2.04
CA GLU A 13 18.32 -0.82 -0.96
C GLU A 13 17.48 0.40 -0.67
N MET A 14 16.97 1.05 -1.73
CA MET A 14 16.14 2.24 -1.57
C MET A 14 14.88 1.92 -0.78
N SER A 15 14.21 0.85 -1.15
CA SER A 15 12.98 0.45 -0.45
C SER A 15 13.24 0.09 1.00
N GLN A 16 14.34 -0.60 1.28
CA GLN A 16 14.68 -0.95 2.64
C GLN A 16 15.01 0.28 3.48
N SER A 17 15.68 1.26 2.88
CA SER A 17 15.97 2.52 3.56
C SER A 17 14.69 3.28 3.88
N ILE A 18 13.76 3.32 2.94
CA ILE A 18 12.48 3.98 3.13
C ILE A 18 11.67 3.26 4.21
N GLU A 19 11.71 1.93 4.21
CA GLU A 19 11.01 1.16 5.24
C GLU A 19 11.53 1.50 6.63
N LYS A 20 12.84 1.59 6.79
CA LYS A 20 13.44 1.99 8.08
C LYS A 20 12.95 3.35 8.54
N THR A 21 12.96 4.30 7.63
CA THR A 21 12.50 5.65 7.93
C THR A 21 11.03 5.65 8.30
N LEU A 22 10.22 4.92 7.54
CA LEU A 22 8.79 4.82 7.80
C LEU A 22 8.53 4.20 9.17
N ARG A 23 9.21 3.12 9.51
CA ARG A 23 9.02 2.47 10.80
C ARG A 23 9.35 3.40 11.96
N LYS A 24 10.43 4.18 11.83
CA LYS A 24 10.79 5.16 12.86
C LYS A 24 9.71 6.21 13.04
N LYS A 25 9.15 6.68 11.94
CA LYS A 25 8.10 7.70 11.99
C LYS A 25 6.83 7.13 12.60
N LEU A 26 6.49 5.90 12.27
CA LEU A 26 5.29 5.26 12.81
C LEU A 26 5.42 4.98 14.31
N LEU A 27 6.62 4.75 14.82
CA LEU A 27 6.82 4.55 16.26
C LEU A 27 6.41 5.76 17.09
N LYS A 28 6.37 6.95 16.48
CA LYS A 28 5.98 8.18 17.16
C LYS A 28 4.47 8.41 17.13
N THR A 29 3.74 7.45 16.61
CA THR A 29 2.28 7.55 16.47
C THR A 29 1.62 6.38 17.21
N ASP A 30 0.29 6.37 17.19
CA ASP A 30 -0.48 5.26 17.75
C ASP A 30 -0.63 4.10 16.75
N LEU A 31 -0.06 4.24 15.56
CA LEU A 31 -0.14 3.20 14.55
C LEU A 31 0.85 2.08 14.90
N ARG A 32 0.39 0.85 14.84
CA ARG A 32 1.23 -0.30 15.17
C ARG A 32 1.58 -1.10 13.93
N VAL A 33 2.86 -1.40 13.79
CA VAL A 33 3.37 -2.17 12.65
C VAL A 33 3.54 -3.62 13.07
N PHE A 34 3.03 -4.53 12.23
CA PHE A 34 3.14 -5.96 12.45
C PHE A 34 3.92 -6.58 11.29
N ASP A 35 4.64 -7.65 11.59
CA ASP A 35 5.51 -8.29 10.61
C ASP A 35 4.78 -9.27 9.70
N GLU A 36 3.57 -9.65 10.05
CA GLU A 36 2.78 -10.56 9.26
C GLU A 36 1.42 -9.96 8.95
N TYR A 37 0.94 -10.26 7.76
CA TYR A 37 -0.38 -9.81 7.34
C TYR A 37 -1.45 -10.76 7.87
N GLU A 38 -2.43 -10.20 8.54
CA GLU A 38 -3.62 -10.93 8.99
C GLU A 38 -4.84 -10.22 8.44
N ALA A 39 -5.57 -10.90 7.58
CA ALA A 39 -6.67 -10.27 6.83
C ALA A 39 -7.70 -9.62 7.74
N ASP A 40 -8.03 -10.25 8.86
CA ASP A 40 -9.08 -9.75 9.75
C ASP A 40 -8.57 -8.74 10.77
N ASN A 41 -7.27 -8.60 10.89
CA ASN A 41 -6.67 -7.77 11.93
C ASN A 41 -5.76 -6.67 11.41
N THR A 42 -5.70 -6.47 10.10
CA THR A 42 -4.87 -5.45 9.50
C THR A 42 -5.76 -4.33 8.96
N ASP A 43 -5.47 -3.10 9.36
CA ASP A 43 -6.26 -1.96 8.92
C ASP A 43 -5.71 -1.32 7.65
N LEU A 44 -4.42 -1.44 7.41
CA LEU A 44 -3.78 -0.82 6.26
C LEU A 44 -2.54 -1.61 5.87
N ILE A 45 -2.34 -1.78 4.57
CA ILE A 45 -1.09 -2.31 4.02
C ILE A 45 -0.36 -1.15 3.37
N ILE A 46 0.89 -0.94 3.75
CA ILE A 46 1.75 0.04 3.07
C ILE A 46 2.71 -0.74 2.19
N CYS A 47 2.60 -0.51 0.88
CA CYS A 47 3.41 -1.20 -0.11
C CYS A 47 4.53 -0.26 -0.58
N ILE A 48 5.78 -0.64 -0.36
CA ILE A 48 6.92 0.17 -0.74
C ILE A 48 7.60 -0.45 -1.95
N GLY A 49 7.58 0.26 -3.06
CA GLY A 49 8.15 -0.24 -4.31
C GLY A 49 7.48 0.41 -5.50
N GLY A 50 7.33 -0.35 -6.56
CA GLY A 50 6.63 0.08 -7.76
C GLY A 50 5.40 -0.77 -8.01
N ASP A 51 4.85 -0.64 -9.22
CA ASP A 51 3.65 -1.41 -9.59
C ASP A 51 3.90 -2.92 -9.54
N GLY A 52 5.10 -3.36 -9.90
CA GLY A 52 5.43 -4.77 -9.82
C GLY A 52 5.40 -5.31 -8.41
N THR A 53 5.79 -4.50 -7.43
CA THR A 53 5.72 -4.88 -6.04
C THR A 53 4.28 -5.00 -5.59
N LEU A 54 3.44 -4.07 -6.02
CA LEU A 54 2.01 -4.14 -5.71
C LEU A 54 1.37 -5.39 -6.31
N LEU A 55 1.71 -5.71 -7.55
CA LEU A 55 1.17 -6.91 -8.18
C LEU A 55 1.57 -8.18 -7.43
N ARG A 56 2.82 -8.25 -6.98
CA ARG A 56 3.25 -9.39 -6.16
C ARG A 56 2.50 -9.47 -4.85
N LEU A 57 2.29 -8.32 -4.22
CA LEU A 57 1.55 -8.25 -2.97
C LEU A 57 0.15 -8.83 -3.13
N VAL A 58 -0.58 -8.36 -4.14
CA VAL A 58 -1.96 -8.81 -4.31
C VAL A 58 -2.04 -10.28 -4.70
N GLN A 59 -1.05 -10.79 -5.41
CA GLN A 59 -1.01 -12.20 -5.76
C GLN A 59 -0.63 -13.06 -4.55
N GLU A 60 0.34 -12.62 -3.79
CA GLU A 60 0.82 -13.38 -2.64
C GLU A 60 -0.25 -13.53 -1.56
N TYR A 61 -1.02 -12.48 -1.34
CA TYR A 61 -2.06 -12.49 -0.31
C TYR A 61 -3.46 -12.63 -0.88
N ASN A 62 -3.54 -13.11 -2.11
CA ASN A 62 -4.81 -13.48 -2.74
C ASN A 62 -5.81 -12.34 -2.79
N PHE A 63 -5.37 -11.20 -3.34
CA PHE A 63 -6.21 -10.02 -3.52
C PHE A 63 -6.86 -9.56 -2.22
N PRO A 64 -6.04 -9.05 -1.30
CA PRO A 64 -6.55 -8.67 0.02
C PRO A 64 -7.61 -7.57 -0.08
N LYS A 65 -8.57 -7.62 0.81
CA LYS A 65 -9.59 -6.58 0.91
C LYS A 65 -9.15 -5.42 1.78
N THR A 66 -8.05 -5.59 2.50
CA THR A 66 -7.47 -4.53 3.31
C THR A 66 -7.01 -3.39 2.39
N PRO A 67 -7.30 -2.15 2.74
CA PRO A 67 -6.83 -1.02 1.93
C PRO A 67 -5.31 -0.98 1.82
N ILE A 68 -4.84 -0.59 0.65
CA ILE A 68 -3.41 -0.54 0.35
C ILE A 68 -3.05 0.89 -0.05
N VAL A 69 -1.94 1.38 0.48
CA VAL A 69 -1.34 2.62 -0.01
C VAL A 69 0.07 2.31 -0.48
N GLY A 70 0.46 2.92 -1.59
CA GLY A 70 1.76 2.65 -2.18
C GLY A 70 2.73 3.80 -2.02
N ILE A 71 3.96 3.50 -1.62
CA ILE A 71 5.05 4.45 -1.61
C ILE A 71 5.95 4.14 -2.78
N ASN A 72 6.08 5.09 -3.69
CA ASN A 72 6.85 4.91 -4.92
C ASN A 72 8.34 5.08 -4.64
N THR A 73 9.12 4.07 -4.96
CA THR A 73 10.57 4.11 -4.76
C THR A 73 11.36 4.17 -6.06
N GLY A 74 10.69 4.25 -7.18
CA GLY A 74 11.38 4.22 -8.46
C GLY A 74 10.65 5.02 -9.51
N HIS A 75 10.29 4.33 -10.56
CA HIS A 75 9.61 4.97 -11.68
C HIS A 75 8.16 5.25 -11.34
N LEU A 76 7.63 6.26 -11.99
CA LEU A 76 6.22 6.59 -11.87
C LEU A 76 5.38 5.40 -12.28
N GLY A 77 4.49 4.99 -11.39
CA GLY A 77 3.59 3.88 -11.66
C GLY A 77 2.14 4.32 -11.60
N PHE A 78 1.24 3.39 -11.86
CA PHE A 78 -0.18 3.68 -11.80
C PHE A 78 -0.74 3.64 -10.38
N PHE A 79 -0.16 2.80 -9.53
CA PHE A 79 -0.75 2.50 -8.25
C PHE A 79 0.03 3.00 -7.05
N GLN A 80 1.31 3.33 -7.23
CA GLN A 80 2.13 3.83 -6.14
C GLN A 80 2.09 5.34 -6.16
N GLU A 81 1.35 5.92 -5.23
CA GLU A 81 1.00 7.33 -5.29
C GLU A 81 1.76 8.23 -4.33
N ILE A 82 2.33 7.68 -3.26
CA ILE A 82 3.01 8.49 -2.27
C ILE A 82 4.49 8.52 -2.59
N LEU A 83 5.03 9.73 -2.72
CA LEU A 83 6.47 9.88 -2.89
C LEU A 83 7.15 9.80 -1.52
N PRO A 84 8.40 9.33 -1.46
CA PRO A 84 9.09 9.21 -0.17
C PRO A 84 9.12 10.49 0.64
N GLU A 85 9.27 11.65 0.00
CA GLU A 85 9.29 12.93 0.69
C GLU A 85 7.92 13.35 1.22
N LYS A 86 6.88 12.63 0.87
CA LYS A 86 5.51 12.90 1.34
C LYS A 86 5.04 11.97 2.44
N ILE A 87 5.94 11.14 2.97
CA ILE A 87 5.55 10.17 4.00
C ILE A 87 5.00 10.87 5.24
N ASP A 88 5.62 11.96 5.67
CA ASP A 88 5.14 12.68 6.86
C ASP A 88 3.73 13.22 6.64
N ASP A 89 3.47 13.78 5.46
CA ASP A 89 2.15 14.28 5.13
C ASP A 89 1.13 13.15 5.12
N PHE A 90 1.51 12.01 4.57
CA PHE A 90 0.63 10.85 4.54
C PHE A 90 0.26 10.41 5.96
N ILE A 91 1.26 10.26 6.83
CA ILE A 91 1.02 9.81 8.20
C ILE A 91 0.09 10.78 8.92
N PHE A 92 0.34 12.07 8.76
CA PHE A 92 -0.49 13.08 9.39
C PHE A 92 -1.93 12.98 8.93
N LEU A 93 -2.13 12.90 7.60
CA LEU A 93 -3.48 12.85 7.04
C LEU A 93 -4.19 11.55 7.38
N TYR A 94 -3.45 10.45 7.41
CA TYR A 94 -4.03 9.17 7.78
C TYR A 94 -4.53 9.19 9.23
N ASN A 95 -3.74 9.75 10.13
CA ASN A 95 -4.14 9.89 11.54
C ASN A 95 -5.33 10.82 11.72
N GLN A 96 -5.51 11.78 10.83
CA GLN A 96 -6.67 12.68 10.85
C GLN A 96 -7.88 12.07 10.16
N GLU A 97 -7.76 10.86 9.65
CA GLU A 97 -8.79 10.19 8.87
C GLU A 97 -9.19 10.98 7.63
N LYS A 98 -8.26 11.75 7.08
CA LYS A 98 -8.49 12.55 5.87
C LYS A 98 -8.05 11.78 4.64
N TYR A 99 -8.72 10.68 4.37
CA TYR A 99 -8.47 9.85 3.21
C TYR A 99 -9.77 9.28 2.70
N SER A 100 -9.73 8.76 1.50
CA SER A 100 -10.85 8.00 0.94
C SER A 100 -10.31 6.67 0.42
N ILE A 101 -11.18 5.68 0.39
CA ILE A 101 -10.84 4.36 -0.11
C ILE A 101 -11.48 4.20 -1.48
N GLN A 102 -10.65 3.84 -2.46
CA GLN A 102 -11.10 3.60 -3.82
C GLN A 102 -11.04 2.11 -4.08
N SER A 103 -12.13 1.55 -4.58
CA SER A 103 -12.12 0.17 -5.03
C SER A 103 -11.62 0.13 -6.46
N LEU A 104 -10.57 -0.64 -6.70
CA LEU A 104 -10.00 -0.79 -8.02
C LEU A 104 -10.42 -2.14 -8.57
N ASN A 105 -11.47 -2.15 -9.34
CA ASN A 105 -11.89 -3.35 -10.03
C ASN A 105 -11.05 -3.52 -11.27
N GLY A 106 -10.67 -4.73 -11.55
CA GLY A 106 -10.00 -5.01 -12.79
C GLY A 106 -8.50 -4.90 -12.78
N VAL A 107 -7.90 -4.72 -11.62
CA VAL A 107 -6.44 -4.83 -11.52
C VAL A 107 -6.00 -6.17 -12.09
N THR A 108 -6.82 -7.18 -11.91
CA THR A 108 -6.57 -8.51 -12.44
C THR A 108 -6.87 -8.62 -13.93
N ALA A 109 -7.56 -7.64 -14.49
CA ALA A 109 -7.95 -7.71 -15.89
C ALA A 109 -6.74 -7.69 -16.83
N TYR A 110 -5.66 -7.11 -16.39
CA TYR A 110 -4.46 -7.12 -17.23
C TYR A 110 -3.65 -8.38 -17.11
N VAL A 111 -4.00 -9.22 -16.18
CA VAL A 111 -3.31 -10.49 -16.03
C VAL A 111 -3.99 -11.51 -16.93
N LYS A 112 -4.28 -11.10 -18.12
CA LYS A 112 -4.75 -11.97 -19.16
C LYS A 112 -3.59 -12.58 -19.85
N THR A 113 -3.48 -13.87 -19.79
CA THR A 113 -2.45 -14.56 -20.51
C THR A 113 -3.08 -15.78 -21.16
N ASN A 114 -2.73 -16.02 -22.41
CA ASN A 114 -3.11 -17.24 -23.10
C ASN A 114 -4.61 -17.53 -23.13
N GLY A 115 -5.41 -16.48 -23.27
CA GLY A 115 -6.85 -16.66 -23.38
C GLY A 115 -7.55 -16.93 -22.06
N CYS A 116 -6.82 -17.06 -21.00
CA CYS A 116 -7.44 -17.19 -19.68
C CYS A 116 -7.80 -15.83 -19.13
N THR A 117 -9.05 -15.65 -18.78
CA THR A 117 -9.51 -14.42 -18.16
C THR A 117 -9.75 -14.69 -16.70
N LYS A 118 -8.98 -14.06 -15.86
CA LYS A 118 -9.22 -14.16 -14.43
C LYS A 118 -10.39 -13.31 -14.05
N LYS A 119 -11.15 -13.80 -13.08
CA LYS A 119 -12.21 -13.01 -12.51
C LYS A 119 -11.66 -11.77 -11.84
N HIS A 120 -12.39 -10.70 -11.95
CA HIS A 120 -12.04 -9.48 -11.28
C HIS A 120 -12.18 -9.64 -9.78
N THR A 121 -11.20 -9.17 -9.08
CA THR A 121 -11.26 -9.10 -7.64
C THR A 121 -11.05 -7.66 -7.27
N ALA A 122 -11.88 -7.14 -6.39
CA ALA A 122 -11.77 -5.76 -5.97
C ALA A 122 -10.47 -5.55 -5.19
N LEU A 123 -9.78 -4.50 -5.52
CA LEU A 123 -8.62 -4.05 -4.77
C LEU A 123 -8.94 -2.70 -4.19
N ASN A 124 -8.75 -2.54 -2.89
CA ASN A 124 -9.01 -1.28 -2.22
C ASN A 124 -7.71 -0.52 -2.04
N GLU A 125 -7.70 0.70 -2.53
CA GLU A 125 -6.56 1.58 -2.41
C GLU A 125 -6.94 2.83 -1.65
N ILE A 126 -6.07 3.28 -0.77
CA ILE A 126 -6.28 4.52 -0.02
C ILE A 126 -5.72 5.69 -0.82
N THR A 127 -6.57 6.67 -1.05
CA THR A 127 -6.16 7.95 -1.63
C THR A 127 -6.19 8.98 -0.53
N VAL A 128 -5.05 9.58 -0.25
CA VAL A 128 -4.91 10.56 0.82
C VAL A 128 -5.23 11.94 0.28
N LYS A 129 -6.24 12.57 0.86
CA LYS A 129 -6.68 13.88 0.43
C LYS A 129 -5.59 14.93 0.70
N GLY A 130 -5.35 15.77 -0.29
CA GLY A 130 -4.35 16.80 -0.19
C GLY A 130 -2.98 16.41 -0.74
N LEU A 131 -2.75 15.14 -0.99
CA LEU A 131 -1.51 14.68 -1.62
C LEU A 131 -1.67 14.43 -3.11
N MET A 132 -2.89 14.16 -3.53
CA MET A 132 -3.22 13.85 -4.92
C MET A 132 -3.90 15.07 -5.51
N THR A 133 -3.18 15.83 -6.27
CA THR A 133 -3.73 17.02 -6.94
C THR A 133 -3.45 17.00 -8.41
#